data_eceeaf5a06fdf914ab397bcab67cab78
#
_entry.id   eceeaf5a06fdf914ab397bcab67cab78
#
_cell.length_a   1.000
_cell.length_b   1.000
_cell.length_c   1.000
_cell.angle_alpha   90.00
_cell.angle_beta   90.00
_cell.angle_gamma   90.00
#
_symmetry.space_group_name_H-M   'P 1'
#
loop_
_entity.id
_entity.type
_entity.pdbx_description
1 polymer ?
#
loop_
_entity_poly.entity_id
_entity_poly.type
_entity_poly.pdbx_seq_one_letter_code
_entity_poly.pdbx_strand_id
1 'polypeptide(L)'
;MNSKVIHWQDFDLSAFGIAKNLQEKHNCDLFTIIDIPNRPKKFFQEQSFVKYQKKWFYHDHISPNKKPDIEYLKYIEKNYKIDIWKIAYNDRIFFKYNDFYKFTSDEVLSIIEQSCKLFENVLDEINPDFLLMPVTNSGRMHIFYEMCKAKG
;
A
#
# COMPACT_ATOMS: atom_id res chain seq x y z
N MET A 1 17.87 -19.58 2.10
CA MET A 1 17.21 -18.42 1.49
C MET A 1 16.56 -17.65 2.62
N ASN A 2 16.73 -16.33 2.70
CA ASN A 2 16.06 -15.54 3.74
C ASN A 2 14.59 -15.38 3.38
N SER A 3 13.70 -15.41 4.38
CA SER A 3 12.30 -15.08 4.18
C SER A 3 12.14 -13.63 3.77
N LYS A 4 11.33 -13.37 2.76
CA LYS A 4 11.01 -12.03 2.26
C LYS A 4 9.76 -11.51 2.95
N VAL A 5 9.88 -10.41 3.64
CA VAL A 5 8.78 -9.77 4.35
C VAL A 5 8.47 -8.42 3.73
N ILE A 6 7.25 -8.22 3.25
CA ILE A 6 6.76 -6.90 2.85
C ILE A 6 6.07 -6.23 4.03
N HIS A 7 6.51 -5.02 4.36
CA HIS A 7 6.02 -4.24 5.47
C HIS A 7 5.23 -3.02 4.99
N TRP A 8 4.04 -2.81 5.54
CA TRP A 8 3.28 -1.56 5.35
C TRP A 8 3.59 -0.59 6.48
N GLN A 9 4.15 0.56 6.15
CA GLN A 9 4.48 1.61 7.10
C GLN A 9 3.57 2.82 6.92
N ASP A 10 2.76 3.09 7.91
CA ASP A 10 1.99 4.32 8.07
C ASP A 10 2.56 5.18 9.21
N PHE A 11 1.75 6.08 9.78
CA PHE A 11 2.16 6.93 10.90
C PHE A 11 2.35 6.17 12.22
N ASP A 12 1.93 4.91 12.30
CA ASP A 12 2.12 4.09 13.50
C ASP A 12 3.56 3.56 13.57
N LEU A 13 4.34 4.16 14.49
CA LEU A 13 5.71 3.74 14.74
C LEU A 13 5.81 2.36 15.40
N SER A 14 4.73 1.79 15.90
CA SER A 14 4.74 0.42 16.45
C SER A 14 5.09 -0.59 15.37
N ALA A 15 4.53 -0.44 14.17
CA ALA A 15 4.86 -1.29 13.02
C ALA A 15 6.36 -1.18 12.64
N PHE A 16 6.93 0.03 12.71
CA PHE A 16 8.35 0.24 12.50
C PHE A 16 9.23 -0.46 13.56
N GLY A 17 8.81 -0.37 14.84
CA GLY A 17 9.47 -1.08 15.94
C GLY A 17 9.41 -2.60 15.79
N ILE A 18 8.28 -3.13 15.34
CA ILE A 18 8.13 -4.57 15.03
C ILE A 18 9.06 -4.98 13.89
N ALA A 19 9.14 -4.20 12.81
CA ALA A 19 10.03 -4.47 11.68
C ALA A 19 11.51 -4.52 12.13
N LYS A 20 11.92 -3.58 13.00
CA LYS A 20 13.27 -3.58 13.60
C LYS A 20 13.51 -4.85 14.42
N ASN A 21 12.60 -5.19 15.30
CA ASN A 21 12.72 -6.39 16.16
C ASN A 21 12.76 -7.68 15.33
N LEU A 22 11.93 -7.75 14.27
CA LEU A 22 11.93 -8.88 13.35
C LEU A 22 13.30 -9.05 12.67
N GLN A 23 13.89 -7.95 12.19
CA GLN A 23 15.21 -7.97 11.55
C GLN A 23 16.35 -8.34 12.52
N GLU A 24 16.25 -7.96 13.80
CA GLU A 24 17.25 -8.29 14.82
C GLU A 24 17.20 -9.76 15.28
N LYS A 25 16.00 -10.34 15.29
CA LYS A 25 15.78 -11.70 15.82
C LYS A 25 15.69 -12.78 14.76
N HIS A 26 15.38 -12.41 13.53
CA HIS A 26 15.14 -13.35 12.43
C HIS A 26 15.94 -12.93 11.18
N ASN A 27 16.44 -13.92 10.47
CA ASN A 27 17.15 -13.69 9.22
C ASN A 27 16.12 -13.53 8.08
N CYS A 28 15.68 -12.28 7.85
CA CYS A 28 14.70 -11.95 6.83
C CYS A 28 15.11 -10.73 6.01
N ASP A 29 14.70 -10.71 4.76
CA ASP A 29 14.83 -9.58 3.86
C ASP A 29 13.57 -8.71 3.94
N LEU A 30 13.72 -7.48 4.45
CA LEU A 30 12.63 -6.54 4.63
C LEU A 30 12.48 -5.62 3.42
N PHE A 31 11.25 -5.50 2.94
CA PHE A 31 10.81 -4.54 1.93
C PHE A 31 9.69 -3.69 2.51
N THR A 32 9.45 -2.49 2.02
CA THR A 32 8.39 -1.66 2.62
C THR A 32 7.68 -0.77 1.62
N ILE A 33 6.36 -0.68 1.78
CA ILE A 33 5.54 0.40 1.22
C ILE A 33 5.32 1.43 2.33
N ILE A 34 5.72 2.67 2.08
CA ILE A 34 5.64 3.77 3.04
C ILE A 34 4.49 4.69 2.64
N ASP A 35 3.42 4.66 3.44
CA ASP A 35 2.20 5.44 3.25
C ASP A 35 2.23 6.71 4.10
N ILE A 36 3.28 7.52 3.92
CA ILE A 36 3.52 8.74 4.68
C ILE A 36 3.89 9.86 3.73
N PRO A 37 3.06 10.92 3.62
CA PRO A 37 3.38 12.11 2.82
C PRO A 37 4.22 13.13 3.59
N ASN A 38 4.72 14.13 2.87
CA ASN A 38 5.29 15.36 3.41
C ASN A 38 6.53 15.18 4.32
N ARG A 39 6.64 15.99 5.39
CA ARG A 39 7.84 16.05 6.25
C ARG A 39 8.27 14.71 6.86
N PRO A 40 7.37 13.86 7.38
CA PRO A 40 7.80 12.57 7.94
C PRO A 40 8.41 11.63 6.91
N LYS A 41 8.08 11.80 5.62
CA LYS A 41 8.70 11.03 4.53
C LYS A 41 10.23 11.12 4.56
N LYS A 42 10.79 12.30 4.85
CA LYS A 42 12.24 12.52 4.92
C LYS A 42 12.90 11.61 5.96
N PHE A 43 12.27 11.44 7.14
CA PHE A 43 12.77 10.50 8.14
C PHE A 43 12.90 9.08 7.57
N PHE A 44 11.88 8.57 6.88
CA PHE A 44 11.90 7.22 6.31
C PHE A 44 12.84 7.09 5.10
N GLN A 45 13.18 8.19 4.44
CA GLN A 45 14.20 8.21 3.39
C GLN A 45 15.60 8.05 3.99
N GLU A 46 15.90 8.76 5.07
CA GLU A 46 17.23 8.93 5.65
C GLU A 46 17.53 7.94 6.79
N GLN A 47 16.52 7.34 7.43
CA GLN A 47 16.70 6.46 8.57
C GLN A 47 17.52 5.21 8.22
N SER A 48 18.34 4.76 9.18
CA SER A 48 19.18 3.55 9.11
C SER A 48 18.89 2.52 10.19
N PHE A 49 17.85 2.74 11.01
CA PHE A 49 17.47 1.84 12.12
C PHE A 49 16.95 0.49 11.62
N VAL A 50 16.17 0.50 10.54
CA VAL A 50 15.70 -0.68 9.83
C VAL A 50 16.31 -0.69 8.44
N LYS A 51 16.97 -1.77 8.07
CA LYS A 51 17.55 -1.95 6.74
C LYS A 51 16.55 -2.58 5.82
N TYR A 52 15.90 -1.75 4.98
CA TYR A 52 15.03 -2.25 3.93
C TYR A 52 15.84 -2.49 2.65
N GLN A 53 15.62 -3.62 2.00
CA GLN A 53 16.20 -3.94 0.68
C GLN A 53 15.66 -2.98 -0.39
N LYS A 54 14.37 -2.63 -0.30
CA LYS A 54 13.74 -1.62 -1.15
C LYS A 54 12.60 -0.92 -0.41
N LYS A 55 12.40 0.37 -0.76
CA LYS A 55 11.34 1.23 -0.21
C LYS A 55 10.53 1.81 -1.35
N TRP A 56 9.20 1.72 -1.30
CA TRP A 56 8.26 2.42 -2.18
C TRP A 56 7.51 3.44 -1.36
N PHE A 57 7.52 4.68 -1.81
CA PHE A 57 6.74 5.77 -1.20
C PHE A 57 5.40 5.87 -1.92
N TYR A 58 4.33 5.39 -1.30
CA TYR A 58 3.00 5.26 -1.90
C TYR A 58 2.58 6.52 -2.66
N HIS A 59 2.67 7.67 -2.03
CA HIS A 59 2.22 8.94 -2.61
C HIS A 59 3.00 9.42 -3.84
N ASP A 60 4.19 8.89 -4.09
CA ASP A 60 4.96 9.21 -5.30
C ASP A 60 4.42 8.52 -6.55
N HIS A 61 3.61 7.49 -6.35
CA HIS A 61 3.02 6.70 -7.43
C HIS A 61 1.57 7.09 -7.75
N ILE A 62 0.99 8.03 -6.98
CA ILE A 62 -0.41 8.42 -7.10
C ILE A 62 -0.51 9.83 -7.67
N SER A 63 -1.19 9.96 -8.81
CA SER A 63 -1.52 11.22 -9.47
C SER A 63 -3.02 11.25 -9.78
N PRO A 64 -3.82 12.04 -9.07
CA PRO A 64 -5.29 12.00 -9.20
C PRO A 64 -5.81 12.51 -10.56
N ASN A 65 -4.99 13.20 -11.34
CA ASN A 65 -5.40 13.84 -12.60
C ASN A 65 -5.39 12.90 -13.82
N LYS A 66 -5.32 11.60 -13.64
CA LYS A 66 -5.37 10.63 -14.73
C LYS A 66 -6.78 10.09 -14.91
N LYS A 67 -7.19 9.91 -16.17
CA LYS A 67 -8.43 9.18 -16.47
C LYS A 67 -8.25 7.71 -16.10
N PRO A 68 -9.20 7.08 -15.37
CA PRO A 68 -9.09 5.69 -14.96
C PRO A 68 -9.19 4.72 -16.14
N ASP A 69 -8.41 3.65 -16.10
CA ASP A 69 -8.52 2.50 -16.98
C ASP A 69 -9.52 1.51 -16.38
N ILE A 70 -10.76 1.59 -16.88
CA ILE A 70 -11.87 0.77 -16.39
C ILE A 70 -11.65 -0.72 -16.71
N GLU A 71 -11.03 -1.06 -17.83
CA GLU A 71 -10.78 -2.46 -18.19
C GLU A 71 -9.73 -3.08 -17.24
N TYR A 72 -8.72 -2.32 -16.87
CA TYR A 72 -7.76 -2.75 -15.86
C TYR A 72 -8.43 -2.95 -14.49
N LEU A 73 -9.33 -2.04 -14.08
CA LEU A 73 -10.06 -2.20 -12.81
C LEU A 73 -10.94 -3.46 -12.81
N LYS A 74 -11.64 -3.77 -13.91
CA LYS A 74 -12.40 -5.01 -14.07
C LYS A 74 -11.48 -6.26 -13.99
N TYR A 75 -10.29 -6.18 -14.56
CA TYR A 75 -9.29 -7.23 -14.46
C TYR A 75 -8.90 -7.48 -12.99
N ILE A 76 -8.64 -6.41 -12.21
CA ILE A 76 -8.34 -6.50 -10.78
C ILE A 76 -9.49 -7.13 -10.00
N GLU A 77 -10.73 -6.68 -10.20
CA GLU A 77 -11.91 -7.26 -9.53
C GLU A 77 -12.00 -8.77 -9.75
N LYS A 78 -11.83 -9.18 -11.01
CA LYS A 78 -11.93 -10.59 -11.40
C LYS A 78 -10.81 -11.45 -10.81
N ASN A 79 -9.57 -10.99 -10.91
CA ASN A 79 -8.39 -11.80 -10.55
C ASN A 79 -8.15 -11.86 -9.05
N TYR A 80 -8.38 -10.77 -8.34
CA TYR A 80 -8.15 -10.68 -6.90
C TYR A 80 -9.43 -10.83 -6.07
N LYS A 81 -10.60 -10.94 -6.73
CA LYS A 81 -11.92 -11.02 -6.09
C LYS A 81 -12.20 -9.84 -5.15
N ILE A 82 -11.77 -8.66 -5.56
CA ILE A 82 -11.94 -7.41 -4.84
C ILE A 82 -13.15 -6.65 -5.43
N ASP A 83 -14.05 -6.19 -4.60
CA ASP A 83 -15.13 -5.27 -5.00
C ASP A 83 -14.64 -3.82 -4.87
N ILE A 84 -14.16 -3.26 -5.97
CA ILE A 84 -13.56 -1.91 -6.02
C ILE A 84 -14.59 -0.83 -5.65
N TRP A 85 -15.84 -0.96 -6.11
CA TRP A 85 -16.88 0.00 -5.79
C TRP A 85 -17.23 0.01 -4.30
N LYS A 86 -17.31 -1.16 -3.69
CA LYS A 86 -17.53 -1.27 -2.25
C LYS A 86 -16.41 -0.61 -1.46
N ILE A 87 -15.16 -0.78 -1.89
CA ILE A 87 -14.00 -0.13 -1.27
C ILE A 87 -14.09 1.39 -1.47
N ALA A 88 -14.33 1.86 -2.69
CA ALA A 88 -14.44 3.27 -3.02
C ALA A 88 -15.51 3.97 -2.16
N TYR A 89 -16.71 3.39 -2.04
CA TYR A 89 -17.81 3.97 -1.26
C TYR A 89 -17.59 3.93 0.26
N ASN A 90 -16.79 3.00 0.76
CA ASN A 90 -16.54 2.88 2.20
C ASN A 90 -15.26 3.55 2.67
N ASP A 91 -14.39 4.00 1.76
CA ASP A 91 -13.15 4.66 2.15
C ASP A 91 -13.41 6.10 2.62
N ARG A 92 -13.17 6.31 3.92
CA ARG A 92 -13.34 7.61 4.57
C ARG A 92 -12.51 8.73 3.95
N ILE A 93 -11.40 8.40 3.31
CA ILE A 93 -10.50 9.38 2.69
C ILE A 93 -11.22 10.14 1.59
N PHE A 94 -12.10 9.48 0.83
CA PHE A 94 -12.82 10.08 -0.28
C PHE A 94 -14.06 10.89 0.15
N PHE A 95 -14.64 10.59 1.32
CA PHE A 95 -15.93 11.17 1.70
C PHE A 95 -15.93 11.95 3.00
N LYS A 96 -15.09 11.59 3.98
CA LYS A 96 -15.07 12.26 5.30
C LYS A 96 -14.59 13.71 5.23
N TYR A 97 -13.76 14.03 4.26
CA TYR A 97 -13.10 15.33 4.13
C TYR A 97 -13.64 16.16 2.97
N ASN A 98 -14.88 15.92 2.56
CA ASN A 98 -15.54 16.63 1.44
C ASN A 98 -15.62 18.14 1.62
N ASP A 99 -15.55 18.66 2.86
CA ASP A 99 -15.48 20.10 3.13
C ASP A 99 -14.15 20.72 2.69
N PHE A 100 -13.09 19.93 2.56
CA PHE A 100 -11.78 20.36 2.10
C PHE A 100 -11.55 20.09 0.63
N TYR A 101 -11.92 18.91 0.17
CA TYR A 101 -11.80 18.50 -1.22
C TYR A 101 -12.84 17.43 -1.57
N LYS A 102 -13.57 17.67 -2.64
CA LYS A 102 -14.59 16.74 -3.12
C LYS A 102 -14.06 15.98 -4.34
N PHE A 103 -13.70 14.73 -4.12
CA PHE A 103 -13.26 13.84 -5.19
C PHE A 103 -14.37 13.56 -6.19
N THR A 104 -14.05 13.59 -7.47
CA THR A 104 -14.90 13.05 -8.53
C THR A 104 -14.78 11.52 -8.58
N SER A 105 -15.76 10.86 -9.18
CA SER A 105 -15.71 9.40 -9.35
C SER A 105 -14.48 8.95 -10.16
N ASP A 106 -14.10 9.71 -11.19
CA ASP A 106 -12.92 9.41 -12.01
C ASP A 106 -11.63 9.54 -11.20
N GLU A 107 -11.51 10.54 -10.33
CA GLU A 107 -10.35 10.69 -9.44
C GLU A 107 -10.25 9.53 -8.46
N VAL A 108 -11.37 9.13 -7.84
CA VAL A 108 -11.41 7.98 -6.92
C VAL A 108 -10.95 6.71 -7.63
N LEU A 109 -11.51 6.41 -8.80
CA LEU A 109 -11.15 5.24 -9.58
C LEU A 109 -9.70 5.27 -10.07
N SER A 110 -9.22 6.45 -10.49
CA SER A 110 -7.82 6.64 -10.89
C SER A 110 -6.85 6.39 -9.73
N ILE A 111 -7.16 6.86 -8.53
CA ILE A 111 -6.33 6.60 -7.33
C ILE A 111 -6.30 5.10 -7.02
N ILE A 112 -7.45 4.43 -7.08
CA ILE A 112 -7.54 2.98 -6.84
C ILE A 112 -6.75 2.21 -7.90
N GLU A 113 -6.90 2.55 -9.18
CA GLU A 113 -6.16 1.94 -10.28
C GLU A 113 -4.65 2.04 -10.08
N GLN A 114 -4.14 3.23 -9.78
CA GLN A 114 -2.72 3.45 -9.57
C GLN A 114 -2.21 2.71 -8.33
N SER A 115 -3.02 2.61 -7.28
CA SER A 115 -2.71 1.80 -6.11
C SER A 115 -2.57 0.33 -6.48
N CYS A 116 -3.51 -0.22 -7.25
CA CYS A 116 -3.46 -1.61 -7.72
C CYS A 116 -2.22 -1.86 -8.57
N LYS A 117 -1.90 -0.96 -9.51
CA LYS A 117 -0.69 -1.07 -10.36
C LYS A 117 0.59 -1.06 -9.53
N LEU A 118 0.68 -0.18 -8.53
CA LEU A 118 1.81 -0.18 -7.61
C LEU A 118 1.93 -1.51 -6.88
N PHE A 119 0.82 -2.01 -6.35
CA PHE A 119 0.81 -3.24 -5.55
C PHE A 119 1.14 -4.48 -6.38
N GLU A 120 0.59 -4.60 -7.60
CA GLU A 120 0.98 -5.68 -8.53
C GLU A 120 2.49 -5.64 -8.79
N ASN A 121 3.03 -4.48 -9.17
CA ASN A 121 4.46 -4.34 -9.44
C ASN A 121 5.32 -4.73 -8.24
N VAL A 122 4.94 -4.30 -7.03
CA VAL A 122 5.65 -4.65 -5.79
C VAL A 122 5.61 -6.14 -5.53
N LEU A 123 4.44 -6.76 -5.64
CA LEU A 123 4.25 -8.18 -5.38
C LEU A 123 4.96 -9.04 -6.43
N ASP A 124 4.92 -8.66 -7.70
CA ASP A 124 5.59 -9.38 -8.79
C ASP A 124 7.13 -9.29 -8.67
N GLU A 125 7.64 -8.13 -8.25
CA GLU A 125 9.07 -7.92 -8.08
C GLU A 125 9.64 -8.71 -6.88
N ILE A 126 8.91 -8.72 -5.76
CA ILE A 126 9.44 -9.30 -4.51
C ILE A 126 9.05 -10.77 -4.38
N ASN A 127 7.81 -11.12 -4.71
CA ASN A 127 7.16 -12.37 -4.33
C ASN A 127 7.38 -12.67 -2.84
N PRO A 128 6.74 -11.89 -1.91
CA PRO A 128 6.99 -11.97 -0.49
C PRO A 128 6.40 -13.25 0.12
N ASP A 129 7.08 -13.79 1.14
CA ASP A 129 6.59 -14.93 1.93
C ASP A 129 5.61 -14.47 3.03
N PHE A 130 5.78 -13.22 3.51
CA PHE A 130 4.97 -12.69 4.61
C PHE A 130 4.63 -11.22 4.41
N LEU A 131 3.41 -10.85 4.84
CA LEU A 131 2.95 -9.47 4.96
C LEU A 131 2.94 -9.04 6.44
N LEU A 132 3.64 -7.96 6.75
CA LEU A 132 3.59 -7.28 8.05
C LEU A 132 2.85 -5.95 7.88
N MET A 133 1.64 -5.85 8.41
CA MET A 133 0.85 -4.61 8.36
C MET A 133 -0.09 -4.49 9.56
N PRO A 134 -0.48 -3.25 9.94
CA PRO A 134 -1.55 -3.03 10.89
C PRO A 134 -2.90 -3.56 10.38
N VAL A 135 -3.90 -3.61 11.25
CA VAL A 135 -5.29 -3.88 10.83
C VAL A 135 -5.71 -2.86 9.78
N THR A 136 -6.30 -3.32 8.69
CA THR A 136 -6.70 -2.47 7.56
C THR A 136 -7.74 -1.43 8.00
N ASN A 137 -7.41 -0.15 7.86
CA ASN A 137 -8.25 0.98 8.24
C ASN A 137 -8.58 1.93 7.08
N SER A 138 -8.07 1.63 5.89
CA SER A 138 -8.31 2.39 4.66
C SER A 138 -8.47 1.45 3.46
N GLY A 139 -9.11 1.94 2.40
CA GLY A 139 -9.36 1.17 1.18
C GLY A 139 -8.07 0.64 0.54
N ARG A 140 -7.02 1.48 0.46
CA ARG A 140 -5.72 1.07 -0.10
C ARG A 140 -5.04 -0.05 0.68
N MET A 141 -5.11 -0.02 2.01
CA MET A 141 -4.57 -1.11 2.84
C MET A 141 -5.37 -2.39 2.63
N HIS A 142 -6.69 -2.28 2.51
CA HIS A 142 -7.55 -3.43 2.25
C HIS A 142 -7.27 -4.05 0.87
N ILE A 143 -7.12 -3.23 -0.17
CA ILE A 143 -6.72 -3.69 -1.51
C ILE A 143 -5.39 -4.44 -1.44
N PHE A 144 -4.37 -3.86 -0.80
CA PHE A 144 -3.06 -4.49 -0.70
C PHE A 144 -3.12 -5.83 0.03
N TYR A 145 -3.85 -5.88 1.14
CA TYR A 145 -4.06 -7.12 1.91
C TYR A 145 -4.72 -8.22 1.05
N GLU A 146 -5.81 -7.90 0.34
CA GLU A 146 -6.51 -8.89 -0.50
C GLU A 146 -5.64 -9.33 -1.69
N MET A 147 -4.84 -8.43 -2.27
CA MET A 147 -3.91 -8.78 -3.34
C MET A 147 -2.79 -9.71 -2.83
N CYS A 148 -2.21 -9.46 -1.66
CA CYS A 148 -1.26 -10.37 -1.01
C CYS A 148 -1.88 -11.75 -0.79
N LYS A 149 -3.08 -11.80 -0.20
CA LYS A 149 -3.80 -13.03 0.09
C LYS A 149 -4.14 -13.85 -1.18
N ALA A 150 -4.44 -13.19 -2.28
CA ALA A 150 -4.74 -13.87 -3.55
C ALA A 150 -3.48 -14.47 -4.21
N LYS A 151 -2.32 -13.95 -3.90
CA LYS A 151 -1.03 -14.48 -4.42
C LYS A 151 -0.45 -15.61 -3.55
N GLY A 152 -1.00 -15.86 -2.37
CA GLY A 152 -0.56 -16.91 -1.43
C GLY A 152 0.38 -16.37 -0.41
#